data_f3b42ff8a702dcd5351abbe2c31e9b47
#
_entry.id   f3b42ff8a702dcd5351abbe2c31e9b47
#
_cell.length_a   1.000
_cell.length_b   1.000
_cell.length_c   1.000
_cell.angle_alpha   90.00
_cell.angle_beta   90.00
_cell.angle_gamma   90.00
#
_symmetry.space_group_name_H-M   'P 1'
#
loop_
_entity.id
_entity.type
_entity.pdbx_description
1 polymer ?
#
loop_
_entity_poly.entity_id
_entity_poly.type
_entity_poly.pdbx_seq_one_letter_code
_entity_poly.pdbx_strand_id
1 'polypeptide(L)'
;MALWLAARGMPVHPLAPGTKTPAGNCEACREQRHAPADCPCTARGRWCHGFHSATTDAAVIGDWWRQEPRFGVAVSCGPAGLVVLDVDTHPAELPDRGRLLPGIPIDDRVDLTGLGSGYDTLALLAAVRRRPDPAQDTGTLRVRTPSGGLHIWYRAPLGGPAVRSSTGTGSRTALAWQVDVRATGGYIVAPGTRTAHGVYEALPGARTPAPLPLWLGAELARTGHHPALPEPQPQPGPQRAAAARTSMTGSGAGADDAHRILGPLLAEVRDCARAPSGTAFGEKLNRAAFTAGGLAAGGHITLPECAGLLAEAADAARPARARRNRLVIDSALRAGSHRPIHPKGRS
;
A
#
# COMPACT_ATOMS: atom_id res chain seq x y z
N MET A 1 15.97 21.33 -0.75
CA MET A 1 14.96 20.53 0.00
C MET A 1 15.48 19.15 0.36
N ALA A 2 15.96 18.32 -0.56
CA ALA A 2 16.45 16.96 -0.27
C ALA A 2 17.50 16.92 0.86
N LEU A 3 18.57 17.71 0.78
CA LEU A 3 19.59 17.81 1.82
C LEU A 3 19.04 18.29 3.17
N TRP A 4 18.05 19.20 3.16
CA TRP A 4 17.42 19.69 4.38
C TRP A 4 16.63 18.59 5.10
N LEU A 5 15.93 17.73 4.35
CA LEU A 5 15.21 16.57 4.88
C LEU A 5 16.20 15.50 5.39
N ALA A 6 17.22 15.19 4.59
CA ALA A 6 18.26 14.21 4.95
C ALA A 6 19.00 14.59 6.24
N ALA A 7 19.36 15.87 6.41
CA ALA A 7 19.97 16.38 7.65
C ALA A 7 19.09 16.23 8.91
N ARG A 8 17.80 15.94 8.72
CA ARG A 8 16.83 15.67 9.81
C ARG A 8 16.49 14.18 9.95
N GLY A 9 17.32 13.32 9.36
CA GLY A 9 17.16 11.87 9.45
C GLY A 9 15.99 11.33 8.61
N MET A 10 15.53 12.07 7.59
CA MET A 10 14.49 11.64 6.66
C MET A 10 15.13 11.18 5.35
N PRO A 11 15.24 9.85 5.10
CA PRO A 11 15.82 9.33 3.86
C PRO A 11 15.00 9.75 2.66
N VAL A 12 15.65 10.34 1.66
CA VAL A 12 15.03 10.83 0.43
C VAL A 12 15.41 9.99 -0.77
N HIS A 13 14.54 10.00 -1.79
CA HIS A 13 14.83 9.46 -3.10
C HIS A 13 14.26 10.39 -4.19
N PRO A 14 14.82 10.36 -5.42
CA PRO A 14 14.36 11.23 -6.49
C PRO A 14 13.06 10.73 -7.11
N LEU A 15 12.20 11.68 -7.48
CA LEU A 15 11.06 11.46 -8.35
C LEU A 15 11.41 11.90 -9.77
N ALA A 16 10.86 11.21 -10.77
CA ALA A 16 11.03 11.58 -12.17
C ALA A 16 10.49 13.00 -12.41
N PRO A 17 11.17 13.81 -13.22
CA PRO A 17 10.81 15.21 -13.45
C PRO A 17 9.34 15.39 -13.80
N GLY A 18 8.67 16.32 -13.14
CA GLY A 18 7.26 16.63 -13.41
C GLY A 18 6.26 15.59 -12.93
N THR A 19 6.68 14.56 -12.19
CA THR A 19 5.80 13.47 -11.74
C THR A 19 5.89 13.24 -10.22
N LYS A 20 4.98 12.41 -9.71
CA LYS A 20 5.04 11.85 -8.35
C LYS A 20 5.59 10.41 -8.30
N THR A 21 6.07 9.90 -9.43
CA THR A 21 6.61 8.54 -9.56
C THR A 21 8.11 8.54 -9.29
N PRO A 22 8.66 7.56 -8.59
CA PRO A 22 10.11 7.44 -8.41
C PRO A 22 10.87 7.47 -9.73
N ALA A 23 12.07 8.02 -9.72
CA ALA A 23 12.95 8.02 -10.88
C ALA A 23 13.19 6.58 -11.37
N GLY A 24 13.23 6.42 -12.69
CA GLY A 24 13.29 5.10 -13.31
C GLY A 24 14.60 4.36 -13.00
N ASN A 25 14.53 3.04 -12.96
CA ASN A 25 15.69 2.17 -12.85
C ASN A 25 16.61 2.32 -14.05
N CYS A 26 17.93 2.10 -13.87
CA CYS A 26 18.84 1.93 -14.98
C CYS A 26 18.50 0.68 -15.81
N GLU A 27 19.10 0.57 -17.00
CA GLU A 27 18.83 -0.52 -17.93
C GLU A 27 19.08 -1.90 -17.30
N ALA A 28 20.23 -2.09 -16.68
CA ALA A 28 20.59 -3.34 -16.02
C ALA A 28 19.55 -3.77 -14.95
N CYS A 29 19.03 -2.81 -14.13
CA CYS A 29 18.00 -3.10 -13.15
C CYS A 29 16.62 -3.32 -13.75
N ARG A 30 16.38 -2.90 -14.99
CA ARG A 30 15.14 -3.20 -15.73
C ARG A 30 15.16 -4.58 -16.36
N GLU A 31 16.33 -5.03 -16.79
CA GLU A 31 16.54 -6.31 -17.47
C GLU A 31 16.75 -7.45 -16.46
N GLN A 32 17.55 -7.21 -15.42
CA GLN A 32 17.86 -8.21 -14.40
C GLN A 32 16.86 -8.14 -13.25
N ARG A 33 16.19 -9.26 -12.99
CA ARG A 33 15.27 -9.39 -11.86
C ARG A 33 16.07 -9.73 -10.60
N HIS A 34 16.16 -8.77 -9.68
CA HIS A 34 16.74 -8.96 -8.36
C HIS A 34 15.94 -8.18 -7.32
N ALA A 35 16.06 -8.58 -6.06
CA ALA A 35 15.46 -7.83 -4.97
C ALA A 35 16.18 -6.48 -4.76
N PRO A 36 15.49 -5.43 -4.29
CA PRO A 36 16.11 -4.14 -4.01
C PRO A 36 17.34 -4.23 -3.09
N ALA A 37 17.33 -5.15 -2.12
CA ALA A 37 18.43 -5.37 -1.20
C ALA A 37 19.69 -5.93 -1.88
N ASP A 38 19.52 -6.67 -2.98
CA ASP A 38 20.62 -7.31 -3.73
C ASP A 38 21.08 -6.44 -4.90
N CYS A 39 20.59 -5.19 -5.00
CA CYS A 39 20.86 -4.31 -6.13
C CYS A 39 22.28 -3.72 -6.07
N PRO A 40 23.17 -4.04 -7.00
CA PRO A 40 24.52 -3.47 -7.04
C PRO A 40 24.52 -1.97 -7.34
N CYS A 41 23.44 -1.46 -7.95
CA CYS A 41 23.31 -0.03 -8.23
C CYS A 41 23.06 0.77 -6.95
N THR A 42 22.20 0.26 -6.07
CA THR A 42 21.92 0.91 -4.77
C THR A 42 23.17 0.96 -3.90
N ALA A 43 23.96 -0.12 -3.87
CA ALA A 43 25.24 -0.15 -3.18
C ALA A 43 26.26 0.87 -3.73
N ARG A 44 26.13 1.28 -5.01
CA ARG A 44 26.95 2.32 -5.65
C ARG A 44 26.33 3.72 -5.56
N GLY A 45 25.32 3.91 -4.70
CA GLY A 45 24.65 5.19 -4.53
C GLY A 45 23.73 5.60 -5.69
N ARG A 46 23.24 4.66 -6.51
CA ARG A 46 22.26 4.99 -7.57
C ARG A 46 20.83 4.91 -7.03
N TRP A 47 19.90 5.64 -7.68
CA TRP A 47 18.48 5.73 -7.29
C TRP A 47 17.59 4.58 -7.77
N CYS A 48 18.13 3.43 -8.16
CA CYS A 48 17.34 2.30 -8.63
C CYS A 48 16.42 1.73 -7.53
N HIS A 49 15.29 1.15 -7.94
CA HIS A 49 14.26 0.57 -7.06
C HIS A 49 13.46 1.58 -6.23
N GLY A 50 13.38 2.82 -6.67
CA GLY A 50 12.48 3.84 -6.11
C GLY A 50 12.78 4.13 -4.64
N PHE A 51 11.78 4.04 -3.76
CA PHE A 51 11.95 4.39 -2.35
C PHE A 51 12.89 3.44 -1.56
N HIS A 52 13.25 2.29 -2.13
CA HIS A 52 14.26 1.40 -1.54
C HIS A 52 15.68 1.95 -1.63
N SER A 53 15.95 2.88 -2.55
CA SER A 53 17.24 3.57 -2.64
C SER A 53 17.34 4.80 -1.74
N ALA A 54 16.29 5.12 -1.00
CA ALA A 54 16.25 6.33 -0.18
C ALA A 54 17.42 6.37 0.81
N THR A 55 18.08 7.53 0.90
CA THR A 55 19.29 7.75 1.68
C THR A 55 19.28 9.09 2.41
N THR A 56 20.08 9.21 3.46
CA THR A 56 20.42 10.47 4.13
C THR A 56 21.83 10.93 3.78
N ASP A 57 22.59 10.18 2.95
CA ASP A 57 23.93 10.54 2.53
C ASP A 57 23.93 11.78 1.64
N ALA A 58 24.51 12.87 2.14
CA ALA A 58 24.53 14.16 1.46
C ALA A 58 25.32 14.15 0.15
N ALA A 59 26.37 13.33 0.05
CA ALA A 59 27.18 13.21 -1.16
C ALA A 59 26.39 12.51 -2.26
N VAL A 60 25.76 11.39 -1.95
CA VAL A 60 24.87 10.63 -2.85
C VAL A 60 23.70 11.50 -3.32
N ILE A 61 23.03 12.21 -2.41
CA ILE A 61 21.95 13.14 -2.74
C ILE A 61 22.47 14.25 -3.66
N GLY A 62 23.62 14.86 -3.34
CA GLY A 62 24.23 15.89 -4.17
C GLY A 62 24.52 15.40 -5.59
N ASP A 63 25.00 14.17 -5.74
CA ASP A 63 25.26 13.55 -7.03
C ASP A 63 23.99 13.32 -7.85
N TRP A 64 22.90 12.88 -7.23
CA TRP A 64 21.63 12.69 -7.92
C TRP A 64 21.09 13.98 -8.52
N TRP A 65 21.03 15.06 -7.73
CA TRP A 65 20.50 16.36 -8.21
C TRP A 65 21.50 17.12 -9.08
N ARG A 66 22.79 16.75 -9.10
CA ARG A 66 23.76 17.24 -10.09
C ARG A 66 23.51 16.58 -11.45
N GLN A 67 23.16 15.27 -11.46
CA GLN A 67 22.87 14.53 -12.70
C GLN A 67 21.53 14.95 -13.32
N GLU A 68 20.49 15.19 -12.51
CA GLU A 68 19.19 15.68 -12.99
C GLU A 68 18.62 16.71 -12.00
N PRO A 69 18.88 17.99 -12.23
CA PRO A 69 18.43 19.08 -11.35
C PRO A 69 16.90 19.20 -11.22
N ARG A 70 16.13 18.63 -12.16
CA ARG A 70 14.67 18.69 -12.18
C ARG A 70 14.01 17.57 -11.39
N PHE A 71 14.76 16.67 -10.80
CA PHE A 71 14.17 15.64 -9.94
C PHE A 71 13.28 16.25 -8.85
N GLY A 72 12.07 15.68 -8.68
CA GLY A 72 11.29 15.89 -7.48
C GLY A 72 11.90 15.17 -6.28
N VAL A 73 11.42 15.49 -5.09
CA VAL A 73 11.89 14.90 -3.83
C VAL A 73 10.76 14.10 -3.19
N ALA A 74 11.07 12.87 -2.77
CA ALA A 74 10.19 12.09 -1.89
C ALA A 74 10.94 11.57 -0.68
N VAL A 75 10.21 11.31 0.40
CA VAL A 75 10.72 10.74 1.65
C VAL A 75 10.20 9.32 1.80
N SER A 76 11.07 8.36 2.07
CA SER A 76 10.70 6.98 2.42
C SER A 76 10.17 6.98 3.86
N CYS A 77 8.86 6.75 4.03
CA CYS A 77 8.19 6.98 5.32
C CYS A 77 8.65 6.01 6.42
N GLY A 78 8.80 4.71 6.10
CA GLY A 78 9.21 3.71 7.09
C GLY A 78 10.53 4.02 7.76
N PRO A 79 11.65 4.13 7.00
CA PRO A 79 12.96 4.48 7.56
C PRO A 79 13.01 5.87 8.20
N ALA A 80 12.15 6.80 7.77
CA ALA A 80 12.01 8.13 8.38
C ALA A 80 11.23 8.13 9.71
N GLY A 81 10.63 7.00 10.09
CA GLY A 81 9.71 6.92 11.23
C GLY A 81 8.49 7.83 11.06
N LEU A 82 8.00 7.98 9.83
CA LEU A 82 6.85 8.82 9.52
C LEU A 82 5.56 8.02 9.37
N VAL A 83 4.48 8.64 9.82
CA VAL A 83 3.10 8.30 9.51
C VAL A 83 2.47 9.54 8.90
N VAL A 84 2.11 9.48 7.64
CA VAL A 84 1.49 10.60 6.92
C VAL A 84 0.07 10.22 6.56
N LEU A 85 -0.88 11.06 6.94
CA LEU A 85 -2.25 10.99 6.42
C LEU A 85 -2.26 11.75 5.09
N ASP A 86 -2.57 11.05 4.01
CA ASP A 86 -2.69 11.58 2.65
C ASP A 86 -4.18 11.71 2.35
N VAL A 87 -4.69 12.92 2.50
CA VAL A 87 -6.11 13.28 2.39
C VAL A 87 -6.41 13.65 0.95
N ASP A 88 -7.22 12.83 0.30
CA ASP A 88 -7.60 13.02 -1.10
C ASP A 88 -8.89 13.80 -1.27
N THR A 89 -9.04 14.44 -2.44
CA THR A 89 -10.23 15.20 -2.86
C THR A 89 -10.73 14.76 -4.23
N HIS A 90 -10.52 13.47 -4.56
CA HIS A 90 -10.93 12.96 -5.87
C HIS A 90 -12.46 12.95 -5.98
N PRO A 91 -13.02 13.47 -7.09
CA PRO A 91 -14.43 13.29 -7.37
C PRO A 91 -14.76 11.79 -7.42
N ALA A 92 -15.57 11.33 -6.51
CA ALA A 92 -16.00 9.95 -6.43
C ALA A 92 -17.40 9.88 -5.82
N GLU A 93 -18.16 8.90 -6.22
CA GLU A 93 -19.45 8.60 -5.61
C GLU A 93 -19.26 8.23 -4.13
N LEU A 94 -20.12 8.78 -3.28
CA LEU A 94 -20.08 8.51 -1.85
C LEU A 94 -20.38 7.02 -1.59
N PRO A 95 -19.50 6.30 -0.88
CA PRO A 95 -19.75 4.90 -0.58
C PRO A 95 -20.80 4.75 0.52
N ASP A 96 -21.24 3.52 0.73
CA ASP A 96 -22.12 3.19 1.86
C ASP A 96 -21.56 3.70 3.19
N ARG A 97 -22.43 4.12 4.13
CA ARG A 97 -22.06 4.64 5.46
C ARG A 97 -21.04 3.80 6.19
N GLY A 98 -21.16 2.48 6.14
CA GLY A 98 -20.23 1.54 6.78
C GLY A 98 -18.82 1.53 6.19
N ARG A 99 -18.61 2.16 5.04
CA ARG A 99 -17.31 2.26 4.36
C ARG A 99 -16.64 3.62 4.54
N LEU A 100 -17.36 4.62 5.04
CA LEU A 100 -16.79 5.96 5.31
C LEU A 100 -15.76 5.91 6.43
N LEU A 101 -16.10 5.27 7.53
CA LEU A 101 -15.23 5.04 8.69
C LEU A 101 -15.21 3.53 9.00
N PRO A 102 -14.27 2.78 8.44
CA PRO A 102 -14.22 1.32 8.59
C PRO A 102 -14.30 0.87 10.06
N GLY A 103 -15.29 0.02 10.38
CA GLY A 103 -15.52 -0.51 11.71
C GLY A 103 -16.14 0.48 12.73
N ILE A 104 -16.61 1.65 12.27
CA ILE A 104 -17.36 2.60 13.08
C ILE A 104 -18.75 2.75 12.44
N PRO A 105 -19.83 2.30 13.09
CA PRO A 105 -21.18 2.53 12.59
C PRO A 105 -21.52 4.02 12.67
N ILE A 106 -22.04 4.56 11.58
CA ILE A 106 -22.55 5.93 11.50
C ILE A 106 -24.07 5.84 11.56
N ASP A 107 -24.69 6.43 12.59
CA ASP A 107 -26.13 6.45 12.80
C ASP A 107 -26.85 7.10 11.60
N ASP A 108 -27.99 6.56 11.20
CA ASP A 108 -28.77 7.05 10.05
C ASP A 108 -29.25 8.49 10.22
N ARG A 109 -29.35 8.97 11.47
CA ARG A 109 -29.70 10.38 11.79
C ARG A 109 -28.56 11.35 11.52
N VAL A 110 -27.33 10.89 11.32
CA VAL A 110 -26.21 11.75 10.93
C VAL A 110 -26.42 12.18 9.47
N ASP A 111 -26.59 13.47 9.27
CA ASP A 111 -26.66 14.03 7.93
C ASP A 111 -25.27 14.00 7.27
N LEU A 112 -25.18 13.36 6.12
CA LEU A 112 -23.95 13.26 5.30
C LEU A 112 -24.01 14.16 4.06
N THR A 113 -25.01 15.03 3.97
CA THR A 113 -25.13 15.98 2.86
C THR A 113 -23.89 16.86 2.77
N GLY A 114 -23.30 16.93 1.58
CA GLY A 114 -22.08 17.71 1.34
C GLY A 114 -20.77 16.99 1.66
N LEU A 115 -20.80 15.78 2.24
CA LEU A 115 -19.60 14.96 2.39
C LEU A 115 -19.15 14.47 1.00
N GLY A 116 -17.92 14.80 0.60
CA GLY A 116 -17.43 14.49 -0.75
C GLY A 116 -15.93 14.26 -0.85
N SER A 117 -15.19 14.34 0.27
CA SER A 117 -13.73 14.26 0.27
C SER A 117 -13.15 13.59 1.51
N GLY A 118 -11.85 13.30 1.47
CA GLY A 118 -11.11 12.82 2.62
C GLY A 118 -11.06 13.83 3.78
N TYR A 119 -11.20 15.13 3.51
CA TYR A 119 -11.32 16.14 4.57
C TYR A 119 -12.56 15.89 5.43
N ASP A 120 -13.70 15.64 4.78
CA ASP A 120 -14.97 15.46 5.48
C ASP A 120 -14.96 14.18 6.30
N THR A 121 -14.40 13.10 5.78
CA THR A 121 -14.32 11.83 6.51
C THR A 121 -13.31 11.88 7.64
N LEU A 122 -12.20 12.62 7.50
CA LEU A 122 -11.24 12.83 8.57
C LEU A 122 -11.82 13.69 9.68
N ALA A 123 -12.54 14.76 9.33
CA ALA A 123 -13.28 15.59 10.27
C ALA A 123 -14.38 14.80 10.99
N LEU A 124 -15.13 13.96 10.27
CA LEU A 124 -16.13 13.08 10.84
C LEU A 124 -15.50 12.08 11.84
N LEU A 125 -14.36 11.46 11.50
CA LEU A 125 -13.63 10.58 12.41
C LEU A 125 -13.22 11.32 13.68
N ALA A 126 -12.67 12.54 13.54
CA ALA A 126 -12.28 13.38 14.66
C ALA A 126 -13.48 13.73 15.56
N ALA A 127 -14.61 14.11 14.97
CA ALA A 127 -15.85 14.42 15.67
C ALA A 127 -16.40 13.21 16.46
N VAL A 128 -16.45 12.03 15.84
CA VAL A 128 -16.86 10.77 16.50
C VAL A 128 -15.96 10.45 17.70
N ARG A 129 -14.67 10.76 17.59
CA ARG A 129 -13.70 10.57 18.68
C ARG A 129 -13.61 11.73 19.64
N ARG A 130 -14.35 12.82 19.43
CA ARG A 130 -14.30 14.08 20.21
C ARG A 130 -12.88 14.61 20.30
N ARG A 131 -12.22 14.66 19.15
CA ARG A 131 -10.82 15.12 19.00
C ARG A 131 -10.75 16.25 17.98
N PRO A 132 -9.71 17.11 18.08
CA PRO A 132 -9.45 18.10 17.04
C PRO A 132 -9.24 17.44 15.69
N ASP A 133 -9.71 18.11 14.61
CA ASP A 133 -9.50 17.67 13.24
C ASP A 133 -8.01 17.77 12.89
N PRO A 134 -7.36 16.65 12.50
CA PRO A 134 -5.96 16.64 12.10
C PRO A 134 -5.66 17.54 10.90
N ALA A 135 -6.61 17.78 10.01
CA ALA A 135 -6.43 18.68 8.87
C ALA A 135 -6.19 20.13 9.30
N GLN A 136 -6.62 20.50 10.51
CA GLN A 136 -6.42 21.84 11.10
C GLN A 136 -5.23 21.91 12.07
N ASP A 137 -4.49 20.82 12.27
CA ASP A 137 -3.36 20.77 13.20
C ASP A 137 -2.16 21.58 12.68
N THR A 138 -2.04 22.83 13.13
CA THR A 138 -0.92 23.70 12.78
C THR A 138 0.37 23.36 13.52
N GLY A 139 0.32 22.47 14.50
CA GLY A 139 1.47 21.99 15.28
C GLY A 139 2.31 20.95 14.54
N THR A 140 1.85 20.44 13.39
CA THR A 140 2.59 19.51 12.56
C THR A 140 2.80 20.01 11.13
N LEU A 141 3.77 19.44 10.42
CA LEU A 141 3.99 19.77 9.02
C LEU A 141 2.79 19.32 8.17
N ARG A 142 2.20 20.26 7.45
CA ARG A 142 1.12 20.03 6.49
C ARG A 142 1.55 20.49 5.12
N VAL A 143 1.24 19.71 4.10
CA VAL A 143 1.63 19.97 2.71
C VAL A 143 0.39 19.86 1.81
N ARG A 144 -0.01 20.97 1.19
CA ARG A 144 -1.08 20.96 0.20
C ARG A 144 -0.60 20.27 -1.07
N THR A 145 -1.42 19.37 -1.61
CA THR A 145 -1.13 18.72 -2.89
C THR A 145 -1.65 19.57 -4.05
N PRO A 146 -1.11 19.42 -5.27
CA PRO A 146 -1.62 20.16 -6.46
C PRO A 146 -3.08 19.88 -6.80
N SER A 147 -3.62 18.73 -6.37
CA SER A 147 -5.03 18.36 -6.56
C SER A 147 -5.98 18.91 -5.48
N GLY A 148 -5.48 19.72 -4.54
CA GLY A 148 -6.28 20.28 -3.44
C GLY A 148 -6.34 19.40 -2.19
N GLY A 149 -5.75 18.21 -2.22
CA GLY A 149 -5.60 17.33 -1.05
C GLY A 149 -4.56 17.84 -0.05
N LEU A 150 -4.31 17.05 1.00
CA LEU A 150 -3.43 17.43 2.10
C LEU A 150 -2.63 16.24 2.62
N HIS A 151 -1.32 16.39 2.73
CA HIS A 151 -0.48 15.50 3.53
C HIS A 151 -0.31 16.07 4.93
N ILE A 152 -0.60 15.29 5.96
CA ILE A 152 -0.42 15.65 7.38
C ILE A 152 0.64 14.72 7.93
N TRP A 153 1.80 15.26 8.28
CA TRP A 153 2.99 14.49 8.62
C TRP A 153 3.13 14.36 10.14
N TYR A 154 3.21 13.12 10.61
CA TYR A 154 3.48 12.81 12.01
C TYR A 154 4.70 11.89 12.16
N ARG A 155 5.33 11.90 13.32
CA ARG A 155 6.34 10.90 13.70
C ARG A 155 5.68 9.75 14.43
N ALA A 156 6.00 8.53 14.01
CA ALA A 156 5.61 7.34 14.75
C ALA A 156 6.26 7.33 16.15
N PRO A 157 5.60 6.73 17.14
CA PRO A 157 6.21 6.55 18.47
C PRO A 157 7.51 5.74 18.36
N LEU A 158 8.56 6.19 19.05
CA LEU A 158 9.83 5.47 19.12
C LEU A 158 9.61 4.10 19.81
N GLY A 159 10.14 3.06 19.22
CA GLY A 159 10.00 1.69 19.74
C GLY A 159 8.59 1.09 19.65
N GLY A 160 7.64 1.81 19.05
CA GLY A 160 6.30 1.30 18.79
C GLY A 160 6.26 0.32 17.61
N PRO A 161 5.14 -0.42 17.42
CA PRO A 161 4.96 -1.31 16.29
C PRO A 161 4.97 -0.51 14.99
N ALA A 162 5.57 -1.08 13.93
CA ALA A 162 5.59 -0.46 12.62
C ALA A 162 4.16 -0.23 12.10
N VAL A 163 3.87 0.99 11.63
CA VAL A 163 2.62 1.30 10.94
C VAL A 163 2.79 0.95 9.45
N ARG A 164 1.81 0.28 8.85
CA ARG A 164 1.79 -0.07 7.43
C ARG A 164 1.08 0.99 6.61
N SER A 165 1.53 1.18 5.38
CA SER A 165 0.80 2.00 4.40
C SER A 165 -0.51 1.32 3.98
N SER A 166 -1.52 2.13 3.69
CA SER A 166 -2.80 1.69 3.13
C SER A 166 -3.35 2.71 2.15
N THR A 167 -4.40 2.33 1.42
CA THR A 167 -5.17 3.23 0.57
C THR A 167 -6.61 3.36 1.09
N GLY A 168 -7.15 4.58 1.10
CA GLY A 168 -8.50 4.89 1.59
C GLY A 168 -9.64 4.38 0.71
N THR A 169 -9.32 3.74 -0.41
CA THR A 169 -10.30 3.35 -1.44
C THR A 169 -10.37 1.85 -1.69
N GLY A 170 -10.67 1.03 -0.74
CA GLY A 170 -11.03 -0.32 -1.13
C GLY A 170 -10.32 -1.49 -0.46
N SER A 171 -9.41 -1.25 0.46
CA SER A 171 -8.86 -2.31 1.30
C SER A 171 -9.61 -2.42 2.63
N ARG A 172 -9.53 -3.60 3.26
CA ARG A 172 -10.00 -3.78 4.64
C ARG A 172 -9.21 -2.93 5.65
N THR A 173 -8.04 -2.45 5.23
CA THR A 173 -7.14 -1.61 6.01
C THR A 173 -7.19 -0.20 5.45
N ALA A 174 -8.16 0.60 5.91
CA ALA A 174 -8.28 2.02 5.59
C ALA A 174 -8.63 2.77 6.87
N LEU A 175 -8.02 3.95 7.09
CA LEU A 175 -8.34 4.80 8.24
C LEU A 175 -9.73 5.42 8.09
N ALA A 176 -9.98 6.02 6.93
CA ALA A 176 -11.25 6.60 6.51
C ALA A 176 -11.31 6.62 4.97
N TRP A 177 -12.48 6.82 4.41
CA TRP A 177 -12.64 6.97 2.95
C TRP A 177 -11.88 8.19 2.44
N GLN A 178 -11.14 8.03 1.34
CA GLN A 178 -10.24 9.04 0.76
C GLN A 178 -9.14 9.55 1.73
N VAL A 179 -8.76 8.74 2.73
CA VAL A 179 -7.61 9.03 3.59
C VAL A 179 -6.64 7.86 3.51
N ASP A 180 -5.60 8.04 2.72
CA ASP A 180 -4.50 7.07 2.62
C ASP A 180 -3.53 7.23 3.80
N VAL A 181 -2.91 6.15 4.21
CA VAL A 181 -1.84 6.18 5.20
C VAL A 181 -0.52 5.82 4.52
N ARG A 182 0.44 6.73 4.55
CA ARG A 182 1.80 6.52 4.06
C ARG A 182 2.75 6.34 5.23
N ALA A 183 3.26 5.14 5.39
CA ALA A 183 4.14 4.73 6.49
C ALA A 183 5.14 3.67 5.99
N THR A 184 5.38 2.60 6.74
CA THR A 184 6.25 1.50 6.29
C THR A 184 5.74 0.90 4.97
N GLY A 185 6.64 0.72 4.02
CA GLY A 185 6.32 0.24 2.67
C GLY A 185 5.81 1.33 1.71
N GLY A 186 5.86 2.60 2.13
CA GLY A 186 5.45 3.73 1.32
C GLY A 186 6.41 4.92 1.36
N TYR A 187 6.13 5.89 0.51
CA TYR A 187 6.82 7.18 0.48
C TYR A 187 5.81 8.32 0.35
N ILE A 188 6.24 9.51 0.66
CA ILE A 188 5.47 10.74 0.51
C ILE A 188 6.24 11.78 -0.29
N VAL A 189 5.53 12.53 -1.13
CA VAL A 189 6.10 13.64 -1.91
C VAL A 189 6.42 14.79 -0.98
N ALA A 190 7.65 15.29 -1.04
CA ALA A 190 8.12 16.38 -0.18
C ALA A 190 7.62 17.76 -0.67
N PRO A 191 7.46 18.73 0.25
CA PRO A 191 7.12 20.10 -0.12
C PRO A 191 8.17 20.71 -1.04
N GLY A 192 7.74 21.59 -1.95
CA GLY A 192 8.57 22.20 -2.98
C GLY A 192 8.74 21.34 -4.24
N THR A 193 8.31 20.10 -4.24
CA THR A 193 8.31 19.24 -5.44
C THR A 193 7.31 19.76 -6.46
N ARG A 194 7.78 19.91 -7.72
CA ARG A 194 6.97 20.34 -8.87
C ARG A 194 6.53 19.14 -9.70
N THR A 195 5.27 19.12 -10.05
CA THR A 195 4.69 18.14 -10.99
C THR A 195 4.02 18.87 -12.16
N ALA A 196 3.57 18.14 -13.16
CA ALA A 196 2.77 18.70 -14.25
C ALA A 196 1.47 19.36 -13.77
N HIS A 197 0.99 18.99 -12.58
CA HIS A 197 -0.27 19.51 -12.01
C HIS A 197 -0.07 20.66 -11.02
N GLY A 198 1.17 21.04 -10.68
CA GLY A 198 1.48 22.09 -9.73
C GLY A 198 2.55 21.72 -8.72
N VAL A 199 2.61 22.45 -7.63
CA VAL A 199 3.62 22.34 -6.58
C VAL A 199 3.00 21.77 -5.30
N TYR A 200 3.75 20.92 -4.63
CA TYR A 200 3.45 20.50 -3.25
C TYR A 200 3.87 21.61 -2.29
N GLU A 201 2.93 22.25 -1.63
CA GLU A 201 3.17 23.47 -0.86
C GLU A 201 3.09 23.21 0.65
N ALA A 202 4.16 23.54 1.38
CA ALA A 202 4.10 23.53 2.84
C ALA A 202 3.17 24.65 3.32
N LEU A 203 2.14 24.29 4.07
CA LEU A 203 1.20 25.26 4.65
C LEU A 203 1.87 26.04 5.80
N PRO A 204 1.34 27.22 6.16
CA PRO A 204 1.75 27.95 7.36
C PRO A 204 1.60 27.08 8.62
N GLY A 205 2.52 27.26 9.58
CA GLY A 205 2.61 26.49 10.83
C GLY A 205 3.93 25.76 10.97
N ALA A 206 3.91 24.61 11.63
CA ALA A 206 5.10 23.81 11.88
C ALA A 206 5.79 23.35 10.58
N ARG A 207 7.12 23.36 10.60
CA ARG A 207 7.98 22.91 9.47
C ARG A 207 8.50 21.49 9.65
N THR A 208 8.20 20.87 10.77
CA THR A 208 8.62 19.50 11.09
C THR A 208 7.42 18.67 11.55
N PRO A 209 7.45 17.35 11.33
CA PRO A 209 6.41 16.46 11.85
C PRO A 209 6.37 16.46 13.38
N ALA A 210 5.17 16.63 13.95
CA ALA A 210 4.90 16.42 15.37
C ALA A 210 4.80 14.92 15.70
N PRO A 211 4.85 14.50 16.97
CA PRO A 211 4.50 13.15 17.38
C PRO A 211 3.08 12.79 16.95
N LEU A 212 2.87 11.53 16.52
CA LEU A 212 1.55 11.03 16.17
C LEU A 212 0.62 11.10 17.39
N PRO A 213 -0.53 11.77 17.31
CA PRO A 213 -1.50 11.82 18.40
C PRO A 213 -1.91 10.41 18.83
N LEU A 214 -1.96 10.15 20.14
CA LEU A 214 -2.27 8.82 20.69
C LEU A 214 -3.59 8.25 20.16
N TRP A 215 -4.60 9.09 20.00
CA TRP A 215 -5.89 8.65 19.48
C TRP A 215 -5.83 8.21 18.00
N LEU A 216 -5.03 8.88 17.17
CA LEU A 216 -4.78 8.46 15.78
C LEU A 216 -4.01 7.14 15.77
N GLY A 217 -3.03 6.97 16.64
CA GLY A 217 -2.33 5.70 16.81
C GLY A 217 -3.28 4.56 17.17
N ALA A 218 -4.24 4.81 18.06
CA ALA A 218 -5.27 3.84 18.43
C ALA A 218 -6.21 3.52 17.24
N GLU A 219 -6.57 4.52 16.43
CA GLU A 219 -7.38 4.28 15.21
C GLU A 219 -6.61 3.48 14.15
N LEU A 220 -5.34 3.75 13.96
CA LEU A 220 -4.48 2.97 13.07
C LEU A 220 -4.33 1.52 13.54
N ALA A 221 -4.25 1.28 14.85
CA ALA A 221 -4.26 -0.07 15.40
C ALA A 221 -5.61 -0.76 15.15
N ARG A 222 -6.72 -0.10 15.45
CA ARG A 222 -8.08 -0.61 15.26
C ARG A 222 -8.36 -0.98 13.79
N THR A 223 -7.86 -0.20 12.85
CA THR A 223 -8.04 -0.41 11.42
C THR A 223 -6.99 -1.35 10.79
N GLY A 224 -6.16 -2.00 11.60
CA GLY A 224 -5.24 -3.04 11.14
C GLY A 224 -3.97 -2.53 10.47
N HIS A 225 -3.57 -1.25 10.70
CA HIS A 225 -2.33 -0.70 10.17
C HIS A 225 -1.08 -1.18 10.91
N HIS A 226 -1.22 -1.81 12.09
CA HIS A 226 -0.12 -2.50 12.73
C HIS A 226 0.00 -3.93 12.17
N PRO A 227 1.22 -4.48 12.05
CA PRO A 227 1.38 -5.91 11.78
C PRO A 227 0.62 -6.67 12.86
N ALA A 228 -0.11 -7.71 12.48
CA ALA A 228 -0.58 -8.66 13.47
C ALA A 228 0.65 -9.13 14.26
N LEU A 229 0.61 -9.04 15.58
CA LEU A 229 1.58 -9.72 16.41
C LEU A 229 1.54 -11.19 15.97
N PRO A 230 2.70 -11.87 15.76
CA PRO A 230 2.67 -13.29 15.54
C PRO A 230 1.89 -13.89 16.71
N GLU A 231 0.76 -14.54 16.41
CA GLU A 231 0.10 -15.35 17.43
C GLU A 231 1.18 -16.28 17.99
N PRO A 232 1.28 -16.45 19.33
CA PRO A 232 2.17 -17.42 19.91
C PRO A 232 1.86 -18.75 19.23
N GLN A 233 2.78 -19.21 18.37
CA GLN A 233 2.62 -20.53 17.77
C GLN A 233 2.48 -21.50 18.93
N PRO A 234 1.42 -22.35 18.98
CA PRO A 234 1.36 -23.42 19.96
C PRO A 234 2.68 -24.18 19.83
N GLN A 235 3.45 -24.23 20.90
CA GLN A 235 4.70 -25.02 20.90
C GLN A 235 4.34 -26.43 20.46
N PRO A 236 5.06 -27.02 19.48
CA PRO A 236 4.77 -28.37 19.07
C PRO A 236 4.99 -29.27 20.32
N GLY A 237 3.90 -29.79 20.82
CA GLY A 237 3.97 -30.90 21.79
C GLY A 237 4.77 -32.05 21.18
N PRO A 238 5.37 -32.95 21.99
CA PRO A 238 6.27 -34.00 21.50
C PRO A 238 5.54 -34.81 20.41
N GLN A 239 6.05 -34.67 19.18
CA GLN A 239 5.55 -35.40 18.03
C GLN A 239 5.75 -36.87 18.22
N ARG A 240 4.67 -37.60 18.50
CA ARG A 240 4.64 -39.04 18.22
C ARG A 240 4.77 -39.19 16.69
N ALA A 241 5.87 -39.82 16.28
CA ALA A 241 6.08 -40.25 14.92
C ALA A 241 4.90 -41.15 14.48
N ALA A 242 4.04 -40.61 13.60
CA ALA A 242 3.03 -41.37 12.87
C ALA A 242 3.50 -41.49 11.43
N ALA A 243 3.70 -42.72 11.04
CA ALA A 243 4.21 -43.19 9.76
C ALA A 243 3.43 -42.56 8.58
N ALA A 244 4.21 -42.20 7.56
CA ALA A 244 3.72 -41.88 6.21
C ALA A 244 2.78 -42.99 5.70
N ARG A 245 1.55 -42.65 5.43
CA ARG A 245 0.70 -43.41 4.50
C ARG A 245 0.35 -42.51 3.32
N THR A 246 1.05 -42.79 2.24
CA THR A 246 0.66 -42.40 0.88
C THR A 246 -0.76 -42.92 0.63
N SER A 247 -1.69 -42.01 0.40
CA SER A 247 -2.91 -42.36 -0.29
C SER A 247 -3.21 -41.27 -1.33
N MET A 248 -2.86 -41.55 -2.57
CA MET A 248 -3.45 -40.96 -3.76
C MET A 248 -4.90 -41.46 -3.83
N THR A 249 -5.85 -40.55 -3.77
CA THR A 249 -7.15 -40.56 -4.49
C THR A 249 -8.09 -39.56 -3.84
N GLY A 250 -8.59 -38.58 -4.62
CA GLY A 250 -9.61 -37.63 -4.18
C GLY A 250 -9.61 -36.31 -4.96
N SER A 251 -9.55 -36.36 -6.31
CA SER A 251 -9.61 -35.17 -7.16
C SER A 251 -11.03 -34.93 -7.70
N GLY A 252 -11.87 -34.30 -6.93
CA GLY A 252 -13.18 -33.81 -7.41
C GLY A 252 -13.70 -32.64 -6.58
N ALA A 253 -13.91 -32.85 -5.31
CA ALA A 253 -14.55 -31.85 -4.44
C ALA A 253 -13.68 -30.61 -4.12
N GLY A 254 -12.36 -30.75 -4.09
CA GLY A 254 -11.46 -29.62 -3.77
C GLY A 254 -11.27 -28.64 -4.93
N ALA A 255 -11.34 -29.10 -6.17
CA ALA A 255 -11.22 -28.26 -7.35
C ALA A 255 -12.44 -27.34 -7.53
N ASP A 256 -13.65 -27.85 -7.30
CA ASP A 256 -14.89 -27.07 -7.37
C ASP A 256 -14.91 -25.94 -6.33
N ASP A 257 -14.41 -26.19 -5.14
CA ASP A 257 -14.29 -25.18 -4.09
C ASP A 257 -13.27 -24.09 -4.42
N ALA A 258 -12.14 -24.46 -5.01
CA ALA A 258 -11.14 -23.51 -5.49
C ALA A 258 -11.69 -22.60 -6.59
N HIS A 259 -12.38 -23.16 -7.58
CA HIS A 259 -13.00 -22.39 -8.66
C HIS A 259 -14.12 -21.47 -8.15
N ARG A 260 -14.90 -21.91 -7.18
CA ARG A 260 -15.94 -21.09 -6.54
C ARG A 260 -15.37 -19.89 -5.81
N ILE A 261 -14.20 -20.02 -5.16
CA ILE A 261 -13.52 -18.93 -4.47
C ILE A 261 -12.82 -17.99 -5.47
N LEU A 262 -12.18 -18.53 -6.50
CA LEU A 262 -11.44 -17.74 -7.48
C LEU A 262 -12.35 -17.05 -8.50
N GLY A 263 -13.49 -17.64 -8.85
CA GLY A 263 -14.41 -17.11 -9.84
C GLY A 263 -14.76 -15.64 -9.66
N PRO A 264 -15.27 -15.21 -8.50
CA PRO A 264 -15.57 -13.80 -8.21
C PRO A 264 -14.35 -12.88 -8.32
N LEU A 265 -13.18 -13.32 -7.85
CA LEU A 265 -11.95 -12.54 -7.91
C LEU A 265 -11.45 -12.36 -9.35
N LEU A 266 -11.55 -13.38 -10.18
CA LEU A 266 -11.22 -13.32 -11.60
C LEU A 266 -12.20 -12.44 -12.37
N ALA A 267 -13.48 -12.47 -12.00
CA ALA A 267 -14.48 -11.57 -12.57
C ALA A 267 -14.16 -10.10 -12.26
N GLU A 268 -13.81 -9.78 -11.02
CA GLU A 268 -13.37 -8.42 -10.64
C GLU A 268 -12.15 -7.93 -11.43
N VAL A 269 -11.22 -8.83 -11.78
CA VAL A 269 -10.07 -8.51 -12.65
C VAL A 269 -10.53 -8.24 -14.07
N ARG A 270 -11.39 -9.09 -14.64
CA ARG A 270 -11.94 -8.92 -16.00
C ARG A 270 -12.75 -7.65 -16.15
N ASP A 271 -13.55 -7.29 -15.15
CA ASP A 271 -14.40 -6.08 -15.15
C ASP A 271 -13.59 -4.80 -15.23
N CYS A 272 -12.31 -4.83 -14.88
CA CYS A 272 -11.40 -3.70 -15.10
C CYS A 272 -11.20 -3.36 -16.59
N ALA A 273 -11.61 -4.23 -17.55
CA ALA A 273 -11.57 -3.92 -18.97
C ALA A 273 -12.40 -2.68 -19.32
N ARG A 274 -13.54 -2.49 -18.63
CA ARG A 274 -14.50 -1.41 -18.86
C ARG A 274 -14.16 -0.13 -18.11
N ALA A 275 -13.14 -0.15 -17.24
CA ALA A 275 -12.82 0.96 -16.37
C ALA A 275 -11.59 1.75 -16.85
N PRO A 276 -11.51 3.09 -16.62
CA PRO A 276 -10.35 3.91 -16.98
C PRO A 276 -9.03 3.40 -16.37
N SER A 277 -7.91 3.79 -16.96
CA SER A 277 -6.57 3.50 -16.41
C SER A 277 -6.43 4.14 -15.03
N GLY A 278 -6.21 3.33 -13.99
CA GLY A 278 -6.08 3.84 -12.61
C GLY A 278 -6.99 3.17 -11.59
N THR A 279 -8.01 2.42 -12.02
CA THR A 279 -8.92 1.70 -11.14
C THR A 279 -8.27 0.41 -10.64
N ALA A 280 -7.62 0.42 -9.48
CA ALA A 280 -7.22 -0.73 -8.63
C ALA A 280 -6.93 -2.09 -9.32
N PHE A 281 -6.70 -2.12 -10.66
CA PHE A 281 -6.47 -3.34 -11.43
C PHE A 281 -5.31 -4.17 -10.88
N GLY A 282 -4.17 -3.50 -10.61
CA GLY A 282 -2.99 -4.17 -10.05
C GLY A 282 -3.26 -4.77 -8.68
N GLU A 283 -4.08 -4.12 -7.87
CA GLU A 283 -4.47 -4.57 -6.54
C GLU A 283 -5.43 -5.77 -6.60
N LYS A 284 -6.44 -5.71 -7.47
CA LYS A 284 -7.37 -6.82 -7.72
C LYS A 284 -6.64 -8.05 -8.25
N LEU A 285 -5.73 -7.87 -9.22
CA LEU A 285 -4.91 -8.94 -9.76
C LEU A 285 -3.99 -9.55 -8.69
N ASN A 286 -3.34 -8.71 -7.88
CA ASN A 286 -2.48 -9.18 -6.79
C ASN A 286 -3.29 -9.98 -5.75
N ARG A 287 -4.49 -9.51 -5.36
CA ARG A 287 -5.37 -10.21 -4.43
C ARG A 287 -5.81 -11.56 -4.97
N ALA A 288 -6.26 -11.60 -6.22
CA ALA A 288 -6.67 -12.86 -6.87
C ALA A 288 -5.51 -13.87 -6.92
N ALA A 289 -4.32 -13.42 -7.32
CA ALA A 289 -3.14 -14.26 -7.41
C ALA A 289 -2.63 -14.73 -6.02
N PHE A 290 -2.69 -13.88 -5.00
CA PHE A 290 -2.32 -14.28 -3.63
C PHE A 290 -3.27 -15.36 -3.09
N THR A 291 -4.59 -15.20 -3.29
CA THR A 291 -5.59 -16.20 -2.88
C THR A 291 -5.40 -17.51 -3.64
N ALA A 292 -5.14 -17.45 -4.95
CA ALA A 292 -4.85 -18.63 -5.75
C ALA A 292 -3.60 -19.39 -5.27
N GLY A 293 -2.54 -18.68 -4.90
CA GLY A 293 -1.34 -19.26 -4.30
C GLY A 293 -1.63 -20.00 -2.99
N GLY A 294 -2.49 -19.44 -2.13
CA GLY A 294 -2.92 -20.08 -0.89
C GLY A 294 -3.75 -21.34 -1.11
N LEU A 295 -4.66 -21.33 -2.09
CA LEU A 295 -5.46 -22.50 -2.48
C LEU A 295 -4.59 -23.62 -3.11
N ALA A 296 -3.58 -23.23 -3.89
CA ALA A 296 -2.62 -24.18 -4.46
C ALA A 296 -1.77 -24.82 -3.35
N ALA A 297 -1.32 -24.06 -2.36
CA ALA A 297 -0.60 -24.60 -1.21
C ALA A 297 -1.47 -25.50 -0.32
N GLY A 298 -2.80 -25.23 -0.30
CA GLY A 298 -3.79 -26.09 0.34
C GLY A 298 -4.15 -27.36 -0.45
N GLY A 299 -3.60 -27.55 -1.66
CA GLY A 299 -3.83 -28.72 -2.50
C GLY A 299 -5.17 -28.72 -3.26
N HIS A 300 -5.86 -27.57 -3.36
CA HIS A 300 -7.19 -27.47 -3.99
C HIS A 300 -7.15 -27.17 -5.49
N ILE A 301 -6.03 -26.67 -5.99
CA ILE A 301 -5.78 -26.32 -7.41
C ILE A 301 -4.26 -26.34 -7.65
N THR A 302 -3.81 -26.51 -8.87
CA THR A 302 -2.37 -26.49 -9.16
C THR A 302 -1.85 -25.09 -9.44
N LEU A 303 -0.57 -24.80 -9.15
CA LEU A 303 0.04 -23.49 -9.45
C LEU A 303 0.00 -23.14 -10.94
N PRO A 304 0.28 -24.08 -11.89
CA PRO A 304 0.15 -23.79 -13.32
C PRO A 304 -1.26 -23.40 -13.73
N GLU A 305 -2.28 -24.08 -13.20
CA GLU A 305 -3.69 -23.77 -13.47
C GLU A 305 -4.08 -22.39 -12.93
N CYS A 306 -3.66 -22.06 -11.69
CA CYS A 306 -3.82 -20.72 -11.14
C CYS A 306 -3.19 -19.64 -12.03
N ALA A 307 -1.97 -19.86 -12.47
CA ALA A 307 -1.25 -18.91 -13.33
C ALA A 307 -1.96 -18.72 -14.69
N GLY A 308 -2.49 -19.79 -15.26
CA GLY A 308 -3.27 -19.74 -16.51
C GLY A 308 -4.55 -18.90 -16.37
N LEU A 309 -5.39 -19.20 -15.38
CA LEU A 309 -6.64 -18.48 -15.11
C LEU A 309 -6.42 -16.99 -14.84
N LEU A 310 -5.38 -16.67 -14.06
CA LEU A 310 -5.03 -15.30 -13.75
C LEU A 310 -4.49 -14.54 -14.95
N ALA A 311 -3.65 -15.18 -15.79
CA ALA A 311 -3.12 -14.57 -17.00
C ALA A 311 -4.25 -14.28 -17.99
N GLU A 312 -5.16 -15.21 -18.21
CA GLU A 312 -6.33 -15.03 -19.07
C GLU A 312 -7.19 -13.84 -18.61
N ALA A 313 -7.55 -13.78 -17.32
CA ALA A 313 -8.33 -12.69 -16.77
C ALA A 313 -7.62 -11.33 -16.88
N ALA A 314 -6.30 -11.31 -16.63
CA ALA A 314 -5.49 -10.09 -16.69
C ALA A 314 -5.27 -9.59 -18.12
N ASP A 315 -5.06 -10.50 -19.07
CA ASP A 315 -4.84 -10.16 -20.48
C ASP A 315 -6.15 -9.72 -21.14
N ALA A 316 -7.29 -10.28 -20.76
CA ALA A 316 -8.61 -9.78 -21.15
C ALA A 316 -8.86 -8.35 -20.67
N ALA A 317 -8.40 -8.01 -19.46
CA ALA A 317 -8.58 -6.67 -18.88
C ALA A 317 -7.57 -5.64 -19.40
N ARG A 318 -6.32 -6.02 -19.60
CA ARG A 318 -5.20 -5.13 -19.96
C ARG A 318 -4.18 -5.83 -20.87
N PRO A 319 -4.52 -6.11 -22.14
CA PRO A 319 -3.66 -6.88 -23.06
C PRO A 319 -2.29 -6.22 -23.32
N ALA A 320 -2.26 -4.88 -23.39
CA ALA A 320 -1.03 -4.13 -23.60
C ALA A 320 -0.02 -4.23 -22.41
N ARG A 321 -0.40 -4.82 -21.30
CA ARG A 321 0.41 -4.97 -20.08
C ARG A 321 0.74 -6.42 -19.73
N ALA A 322 0.59 -7.36 -20.65
CA ALA A 322 0.74 -8.81 -20.42
C ALA A 322 2.03 -9.16 -19.66
N ARG A 323 3.18 -8.59 -20.03
CA ARG A 323 4.46 -8.83 -19.34
C ARG A 323 4.42 -8.36 -17.88
N ARG A 324 3.83 -7.20 -17.60
CA ARG A 324 3.69 -6.66 -16.23
C ARG A 324 2.67 -7.47 -15.41
N ASN A 325 1.58 -7.89 -16.07
CA ASN A 325 0.56 -8.73 -15.44
C ASN A 325 1.17 -10.03 -14.92
N ARG A 326 1.97 -10.73 -15.73
CA ARG A 326 2.67 -11.96 -15.34
C ARG A 326 3.59 -11.75 -14.12
N LEU A 327 4.30 -10.63 -14.06
CA LEU A 327 5.15 -10.30 -12.91
C LEU A 327 4.37 -10.19 -11.60
N VAL A 328 3.21 -9.53 -11.64
CA VAL A 328 2.32 -9.41 -10.48
C VAL A 328 1.79 -10.79 -10.08
N ILE A 329 1.35 -11.59 -11.06
CA ILE A 329 0.83 -12.94 -10.83
C ILE A 329 1.90 -13.82 -10.18
N ASP A 330 3.09 -13.92 -10.75
CA ASP A 330 4.17 -14.76 -10.22
C ASP A 330 4.61 -14.37 -8.80
N SER A 331 4.67 -13.08 -8.52
CA SER A 331 5.03 -12.55 -7.21
C SER A 331 3.97 -12.89 -6.17
N ALA A 332 2.70 -12.66 -6.51
CA ALA A 332 1.60 -12.85 -5.59
C ALA A 332 1.27 -14.33 -5.36
N LEU A 333 1.37 -15.19 -6.38
CA LEU A 333 1.24 -16.64 -6.24
C LEU A 333 2.28 -17.18 -5.25
N ARG A 334 3.55 -16.79 -5.39
CA ARG A 334 4.61 -17.18 -4.45
C ARG A 334 4.34 -16.69 -3.03
N ALA A 335 3.91 -15.44 -2.86
CA ALA A 335 3.58 -14.91 -1.55
C ALA A 335 2.39 -15.64 -0.91
N GLY A 336 1.38 -15.98 -1.71
CA GLY A 336 0.19 -16.74 -1.29
C GLY A 336 0.53 -18.19 -0.91
N SER A 337 1.47 -18.84 -1.60
CA SER A 337 1.84 -20.24 -1.32
C SER A 337 2.44 -20.46 0.07
N HIS A 338 2.93 -19.42 0.73
CA HIS A 338 3.35 -19.47 2.13
C HIS A 338 2.18 -19.42 3.13
N ARG A 339 0.94 -19.30 2.67
CA ARG A 339 -0.27 -19.21 3.50
C ARG A 339 -1.37 -20.12 2.95
N PRO A 340 -1.31 -21.44 3.20
CA PRO A 340 -2.29 -22.39 2.72
C PRO A 340 -3.72 -21.99 3.11
N ILE A 341 -4.64 -22.08 2.17
CA ILE A 341 -6.08 -21.84 2.37
C ILE A 341 -6.80 -23.16 2.24
N HIS A 342 -7.50 -23.56 3.29
CA HIS A 342 -8.37 -24.72 3.30
C HIS A 342 -9.83 -24.25 3.40
N PRO A 343 -10.60 -24.32 2.29
CA PRO A 343 -12.02 -24.00 2.33
C PRO A 343 -12.75 -24.87 3.37
N LYS A 344 -13.52 -24.22 4.24
CA LYS A 344 -14.39 -24.98 5.15
C LYS A 344 -15.51 -25.62 4.31
N GLY A 345 -15.51 -26.94 4.19
CA GLY A 345 -16.63 -27.68 3.65
C GLY A 345 -17.90 -27.34 4.46
N ARG A 346 -19.02 -27.10 3.78
CA ARG A 346 -20.30 -27.09 4.46
C ARG A 346 -20.57 -28.49 4.97
N SER A 347 -20.67 -28.64 6.30
CA SER A 347 -21.34 -29.77 6.94
C SER A 347 -22.83 -29.73 6.68
#